data_4bad1df77c12366592a60dccda63dff9
#
_entry.id   4bad1df77c12366592a60dccda63dff9
#
_cell.length_a   1.000
_cell.length_b   1.000
_cell.length_c   1.000
_cell.angle_alpha   90.00
_cell.angle_beta   90.00
_cell.angle_gamma   90.00
#
_symmetry.space_group_name_H-M   'P 1'
#
loop_
_entity.id
_entity.type
_entity.pdbx_description
1 polymer ?
#
loop_
_entity_poly.entity_id
_entity_poly.type
_entity_poly.pdbx_seq_one_letter_code
_entity_poly.pdbx_strand_id
1 'polypeptide(L)'
;YNGSYSRSRETVKSNLQKYPSIQVVLDIHRDSMGNRETGKIKPTFKYNGKKGAQVMIIAGCDKDGSIGFPDWETNLRFALRLHQKTESMFPGMTRPLNFNSVKYNMNLTHGSVLIEVGTDVNTIDEAVYSGSLLGDSLSEVLKELK
;
A
#
# COMPACT_ATOMS: atom_id res chain seq x y z
N TYR A 1 10.32 -10.82 -13.69
CA TYR A 1 8.94 -10.36 -13.46
C TYR A 1 7.95 -11.53 -13.36
N ASN A 2 8.08 -12.52 -14.28
CA ASN A 2 7.15 -13.65 -14.30
C ASN A 2 7.19 -14.46 -12.99
N GLY A 3 6.02 -14.66 -12.37
CA GLY A 3 5.87 -15.44 -11.15
C GLY A 3 6.30 -14.74 -9.86
N SER A 4 6.55 -13.41 -9.86
CA SER A 4 6.93 -12.68 -8.65
C SER A 4 5.88 -12.78 -7.54
N TYR A 5 4.60 -12.61 -7.86
CA TYR A 5 3.51 -12.75 -6.90
C TYR A 5 3.35 -14.18 -6.37
N SER A 6 3.61 -15.20 -7.20
CA SER A 6 3.59 -16.59 -6.72
C SER A 6 4.70 -16.85 -5.71
N ARG A 7 5.91 -16.37 -5.97
CA ARG A 7 7.04 -16.51 -5.03
C ARG A 7 6.83 -15.73 -3.74
N SER A 8 6.39 -14.47 -3.81
CA SER A 8 6.09 -13.68 -2.62
C SER A 8 4.94 -14.29 -1.82
N ARG A 9 3.94 -14.87 -2.48
CA ARG A 9 2.84 -15.59 -1.83
C ARG A 9 3.33 -16.71 -0.94
N GLU A 10 4.23 -17.55 -1.43
CA GLU A 10 4.78 -18.66 -0.64
C GLU A 10 5.59 -18.15 0.57
N THR A 11 6.35 -17.08 0.40
CA THR A 11 7.06 -16.43 1.50
C THR A 11 6.09 -15.90 2.56
N VAL A 12 5.03 -15.20 2.14
CA VAL A 12 4.02 -14.65 3.06
C VAL A 12 3.30 -15.79 3.79
N LYS A 13 2.82 -16.82 3.08
CA LYS A 13 2.17 -17.99 3.69
C LYS A 13 3.03 -18.67 4.74
N SER A 14 4.31 -18.93 4.42
CA SER A 14 5.25 -19.52 5.36
C SER A 14 5.40 -18.69 6.64
N ASN A 15 5.47 -17.36 6.51
CA ASN A 15 5.55 -16.48 7.68
C ASN A 15 4.24 -16.44 8.47
N LEU A 16 3.08 -16.43 7.81
CA LEU A 16 1.77 -16.49 8.49
C LEU A 16 1.58 -17.80 9.26
N GLN A 17 2.08 -18.92 8.72
CA GLN A 17 2.07 -20.22 9.44
C GLN A 17 2.99 -20.19 10.65
N LYS A 18 4.19 -19.62 10.52
CA LYS A 18 5.18 -19.54 11.59
C LYS A 18 4.78 -18.53 12.69
N TYR A 19 4.11 -17.45 12.30
CA TYR A 19 3.72 -16.36 13.18
C TYR A 19 2.23 -16.04 13.01
N PRO A 20 1.33 -16.85 13.60
CA PRO A 20 -0.12 -16.70 13.39
C PRO A 20 -0.71 -15.41 13.98
N SER A 21 0.06 -14.64 14.73
CA SER A 21 -0.35 -13.32 15.24
C SER A 21 -0.21 -12.21 14.21
N ILE A 22 0.40 -12.45 13.04
CA ILE A 22 0.47 -11.45 11.95
C ILE A 22 -0.94 -11.26 11.37
N GLN A 23 -1.44 -10.03 11.46
CA GLN A 23 -2.75 -9.64 10.93
C GLN A 23 -2.63 -8.70 9.73
N VAL A 24 -1.52 -8.00 9.61
CA VAL A 24 -1.27 -7.01 8.55
C VAL A 24 -0.08 -7.42 7.70
N VAL A 25 -0.26 -7.37 6.39
CA VAL A 25 0.80 -7.60 5.41
C VAL A 25 0.82 -6.43 4.42
N LEU A 26 1.95 -5.76 4.31
CA LEU A 26 2.14 -4.66 3.37
C LEU A 26 3.02 -5.12 2.20
N ASP A 27 2.51 -4.99 0.98
CA ASP A 27 3.27 -5.19 -0.24
C ASP A 27 3.74 -3.83 -0.75
N ILE A 28 5.03 -3.52 -0.54
CA ILE A 28 5.58 -2.18 -0.81
C ILE A 28 6.19 -2.16 -2.21
N HIS A 29 5.66 -1.28 -3.03
CA HIS A 29 6.01 -1.10 -4.43
C HIS A 29 6.45 0.33 -4.75
N ARG A 30 6.89 0.53 -5.97
CA ARG A 30 7.05 1.83 -6.62
C ARG A 30 6.29 1.83 -7.93
N ASP A 31 5.44 2.81 -8.11
CA ASP A 31 4.60 2.98 -9.30
C ASP A 31 5.42 3.41 -10.53
N SER A 32 4.81 3.38 -11.70
CA SER A 32 5.34 3.98 -12.93
C SER A 32 4.25 4.78 -13.59
N MET A 33 4.37 6.09 -13.57
CA MET A 33 3.38 7.02 -14.12
C MET A 33 3.95 7.80 -15.30
N GLY A 34 3.12 7.98 -16.33
CA GLY A 34 3.54 8.61 -17.58
C GLY A 34 4.30 7.64 -18.49
N ASN A 35 4.77 8.13 -19.61
CA ASN A 35 5.49 7.35 -20.61
C ASN A 35 6.63 8.19 -21.25
N ARG A 36 7.29 7.64 -22.28
CA ARG A 36 8.40 8.34 -22.96
C ARG A 36 7.95 9.59 -23.73
N GLU A 37 6.69 9.63 -24.20
CA GLU A 37 6.16 10.75 -25.00
C GLU A 37 5.67 11.89 -24.12
N THR A 38 4.95 11.57 -23.02
CA THR A 38 4.37 12.55 -22.09
C THR A 38 5.30 12.91 -20.93
N GLY A 39 6.43 12.22 -20.81
CA GLY A 39 7.32 12.31 -19.65
C GLY A 39 6.86 11.45 -18.48
N LYS A 40 7.76 11.25 -17.52
CA LYS A 40 7.49 10.55 -16.27
C LYS A 40 6.94 11.51 -15.21
N ILE A 41 5.97 11.06 -14.43
CA ILE A 41 5.33 11.84 -13.37
C ILE A 41 6.00 11.49 -12.04
N LYS A 42 6.44 12.53 -11.33
CA LYS A 42 7.05 12.43 -10.00
C LYS A 42 6.12 13.04 -8.94
N PRO A 43 5.20 12.23 -8.35
CA PRO A 43 4.30 12.73 -7.34
C PRO A 43 5.05 13.03 -6.04
N THR A 44 4.87 14.24 -5.49
CA THR A 44 5.57 14.68 -4.28
C THR A 44 4.68 15.53 -3.39
N PHE A 45 4.98 15.53 -2.08
CA PHE A 45 4.41 16.44 -1.10
C PHE A 45 5.52 17.06 -0.25
N LYS A 46 5.17 18.00 0.61
CA LYS A 46 6.11 18.61 1.57
C LYS A 46 5.55 18.50 2.98
N TYR A 47 6.38 18.05 3.91
CA TYR A 47 6.04 18.04 5.33
C TYR A 47 7.30 18.37 6.16
N ASN A 48 7.16 19.25 7.16
CA ASN A 48 8.27 19.74 7.99
C ASN A 48 9.50 20.18 7.18
N GLY A 49 9.28 20.93 6.10
CA GLY A 49 10.34 21.45 5.23
C GLY A 49 11.02 20.41 4.33
N LYS A 50 10.70 19.14 4.47
CA LYS A 50 11.24 18.05 3.64
C LYS A 50 10.27 17.66 2.54
N LYS A 51 10.84 17.21 1.41
CA LYS A 51 10.09 16.70 0.27
C LYS A 51 10.01 15.18 0.35
N GLY A 52 8.81 14.65 0.24
CA GLY A 52 8.54 13.21 0.19
C GLY A 52 7.85 12.80 -1.11
N ALA A 53 7.87 11.52 -1.41
CA ALA A 53 7.08 10.91 -2.47
C ALA A 53 5.64 10.71 -2.00
N GLN A 54 4.63 11.07 -2.79
CA GLN A 54 3.26 10.73 -2.45
C GLN A 54 3.06 9.21 -2.49
N VAL A 55 2.25 8.69 -1.59
CA VAL A 55 1.90 7.26 -1.53
C VAL A 55 0.52 7.01 -2.12
N MET A 56 0.30 5.83 -2.70
CA MET A 56 -1.00 5.36 -3.13
C MET A 56 -1.27 3.99 -2.51
N ILE A 57 -2.40 3.86 -1.82
CA ILE A 57 -2.85 2.57 -1.30
C ILE A 57 -3.74 1.92 -2.36
N ILE A 58 -3.48 0.66 -2.67
CA ILE A 58 -4.30 -0.17 -3.56
C ILE A 58 -5.12 -1.13 -2.70
N ALA A 59 -6.43 -1.10 -2.89
CA ALA A 59 -7.37 -2.03 -2.30
C ALA A 59 -8.07 -2.84 -3.41
N GLY A 60 -8.14 -4.15 -3.23
CA GLY A 60 -8.79 -5.04 -4.18
C GLY A 60 -10.30 -5.11 -3.99
N CYS A 61 -11.01 -5.54 -5.04
CA CYS A 61 -12.44 -5.74 -5.06
C CYS A 61 -12.77 -7.03 -5.79
N ASP A 62 -13.70 -7.83 -5.25
CA ASP A 62 -14.15 -9.09 -5.85
C ASP A 62 -15.67 -9.24 -5.71
N LYS A 63 -16.42 -8.32 -6.32
CA LYS A 63 -17.89 -8.29 -6.21
C LYS A 63 -18.58 -9.52 -6.76
N ASP A 64 -18.04 -10.11 -7.81
CA ASP A 64 -18.60 -11.27 -8.51
C ASP A 64 -17.97 -12.61 -8.10
N GLY A 65 -17.00 -12.59 -7.19
CA GLY A 65 -16.27 -13.77 -6.72
C GLY A 65 -15.30 -14.36 -7.73
N SER A 66 -15.03 -13.70 -8.86
CA SER A 66 -14.27 -14.25 -9.98
C SER A 66 -12.77 -14.36 -9.71
N ILE A 67 -12.23 -13.57 -8.81
CA ILE A 67 -10.79 -13.55 -8.52
C ILE A 67 -10.41 -14.26 -7.22
N GLY A 68 -11.39 -14.75 -6.45
CA GLY A 68 -11.18 -15.50 -5.20
C GLY A 68 -10.63 -14.62 -4.07
N PHE A 69 -11.31 -13.52 -3.78
CA PHE A 69 -11.01 -12.58 -2.70
C PHE A 69 -12.28 -12.25 -1.88
N PRO A 70 -12.88 -13.25 -1.18
CA PRO A 70 -14.19 -13.09 -0.55
C PRO A 70 -14.24 -12.00 0.52
N ASP A 71 -13.16 -11.78 1.26
CA ASP A 71 -13.10 -10.83 2.39
C ASP A 71 -12.55 -9.44 2.00
N TRP A 72 -12.60 -9.09 0.71
CA TRP A 72 -12.03 -7.84 0.18
C TRP A 72 -12.55 -6.57 0.88
N GLU A 73 -13.80 -6.57 1.36
CA GLU A 73 -14.38 -5.43 2.09
C GLU A 73 -13.66 -5.15 3.41
N THR A 74 -13.17 -6.19 4.09
CA THR A 74 -12.40 -6.04 5.32
C THR A 74 -11.06 -5.38 5.05
N ASN A 75 -10.36 -5.81 3.99
CA ASN A 75 -9.13 -5.17 3.53
C ASN A 75 -9.38 -3.72 3.10
N LEU A 76 -10.49 -3.44 2.40
CA LEU A 76 -10.87 -2.07 2.02
C LEU A 76 -11.07 -1.17 3.25
N ARG A 77 -11.73 -1.66 4.31
CA ARG A 77 -11.88 -0.89 5.55
C ARG A 77 -10.54 -0.55 6.19
N PHE A 78 -9.60 -1.50 6.21
CA PHE A 78 -8.25 -1.23 6.69
C PHE A 78 -7.52 -0.21 5.80
N ALA A 79 -7.58 -0.38 4.47
CA ALA A 79 -6.99 0.56 3.51
C ALA A 79 -7.51 1.99 3.69
N LEU A 80 -8.84 2.14 3.85
CA LEU A 80 -9.47 3.45 4.09
C LEU A 80 -9.03 4.07 5.41
N ARG A 81 -8.94 3.31 6.50
CA ARG A 81 -8.45 3.80 7.80
C ARG A 81 -7.00 4.28 7.70
N LEU A 82 -6.14 3.49 7.06
CA LEU A 82 -4.74 3.86 6.86
C LEU A 82 -4.62 5.12 6.00
N HIS A 83 -5.39 5.21 4.91
CA HIS A 83 -5.44 6.38 4.03
C HIS A 83 -5.86 7.65 4.81
N GLN A 84 -6.99 7.57 5.52
CA GLN A 84 -7.51 8.69 6.31
C GLN A 84 -6.54 9.13 7.41
N LYS A 85 -5.95 8.18 8.13
CA LYS A 85 -4.97 8.47 9.18
C LYS A 85 -3.73 9.16 8.60
N THR A 86 -3.20 8.62 7.49
CA THR A 86 -2.02 9.18 6.81
C THR A 86 -2.29 10.61 6.33
N GLU A 87 -3.43 10.85 5.69
CA GLU A 87 -3.79 12.20 5.21
C GLU A 87 -4.06 13.18 6.35
N SER A 88 -4.63 12.72 7.45
CA SER A 88 -4.85 13.53 8.66
C SER A 88 -3.55 13.94 9.34
N MET A 89 -2.57 13.04 9.43
CA MET A 89 -1.27 13.30 10.05
C MET A 89 -0.33 14.08 9.13
N PHE A 90 -0.39 13.81 7.84
CA PHE A 90 0.54 14.31 6.81
C PHE A 90 -0.22 14.79 5.57
N PRO A 91 -0.90 15.95 5.63
CA PRO A 91 -1.74 16.43 4.54
C PRO A 91 -1.02 16.51 3.19
N GLY A 92 -1.67 15.99 2.15
CA GLY A 92 -1.12 15.92 0.80
C GLY A 92 -0.16 14.76 0.55
N MET A 93 0.07 13.90 1.54
CA MET A 93 0.94 12.75 1.38
C MET A 93 0.30 11.64 0.53
N THR A 94 -1.04 11.48 0.60
CA THR A 94 -1.70 10.39 -0.11
C THR A 94 -2.22 10.83 -1.49
N ARG A 95 -2.06 9.99 -2.48
CA ARG A 95 -2.85 10.02 -3.72
C ARG A 95 -4.23 9.39 -3.45
N PRO A 96 -5.25 9.62 -4.30
CA PRO A 96 -6.51 8.91 -4.19
C PRO A 96 -6.29 7.40 -4.08
N LEU A 97 -7.06 6.74 -3.19
CA LEU A 97 -7.02 5.29 -3.03
C LEU A 97 -7.40 4.62 -4.35
N ASN A 98 -6.59 3.66 -4.78
CA ASN A 98 -6.85 2.89 -6.00
C ASN A 98 -7.69 1.66 -5.64
N PHE A 99 -8.95 1.66 -6.05
CA PHE A 99 -9.90 0.58 -5.80
C PHE A 99 -10.28 -0.12 -7.11
N ASN A 100 -9.79 -1.34 -7.30
CA ASN A 100 -9.93 -2.08 -8.54
C ASN A 100 -10.17 -3.58 -8.33
N SER A 101 -10.68 -4.26 -9.37
CA SER A 101 -10.81 -5.73 -9.39
C SER A 101 -9.45 -6.42 -9.54
N VAL A 102 -8.63 -6.32 -8.49
CA VAL A 102 -7.31 -6.93 -8.38
C VAL A 102 -7.18 -7.65 -7.03
N LYS A 103 -6.38 -8.68 -6.98
CA LYS A 103 -6.14 -9.45 -5.75
C LYS A 103 -4.70 -9.34 -5.28
N TYR A 104 -3.74 -9.45 -6.21
CA TYR A 104 -2.34 -9.66 -5.85
C TYR A 104 -2.22 -10.75 -4.77
N ASN A 105 -1.65 -10.44 -3.61
CA ASN A 105 -1.63 -11.33 -2.44
C ASN A 105 -2.47 -10.79 -1.27
N MET A 106 -3.34 -9.81 -1.51
CA MET A 106 -4.13 -9.15 -0.45
C MET A 106 -5.16 -10.06 0.22
N ASN A 107 -5.51 -11.19 -0.41
CA ASN A 107 -6.42 -12.19 0.17
C ASN A 107 -5.76 -13.11 1.22
N LEU A 108 -4.53 -12.85 1.63
CA LEU A 108 -3.82 -13.69 2.62
C LEU A 108 -4.11 -13.30 4.06
N THR A 109 -4.45 -12.03 4.32
CA THR A 109 -4.95 -11.56 5.63
C THR A 109 -6.00 -10.47 5.42
N HIS A 110 -6.79 -10.17 6.46
CA HIS A 110 -7.79 -9.11 6.43
C HIS A 110 -7.19 -7.68 6.48
N GLY A 111 -5.90 -7.56 6.77
CA GLY A 111 -5.16 -6.29 6.77
C GLY A 111 -4.08 -6.22 5.69
N SER A 112 -4.21 -6.99 4.60
CA SER A 112 -3.25 -6.94 3.50
C SER A 112 -3.61 -5.85 2.50
N VAL A 113 -2.64 -5.00 2.17
CA VAL A 113 -2.75 -3.95 1.14
C VAL A 113 -1.47 -3.83 0.35
N LEU A 114 -1.56 -3.35 -0.89
CA LEU A 114 -0.41 -2.96 -1.68
C LEU A 114 -0.25 -1.43 -1.61
N ILE A 115 0.97 -0.96 -1.43
CA ILE A 115 1.27 0.47 -1.29
C ILE A 115 2.37 0.87 -2.27
N GLU A 116 2.04 1.80 -3.15
CA GLU A 116 2.99 2.46 -4.02
C GLU A 116 3.62 3.66 -3.29
N VAL A 117 4.92 3.62 -3.04
CA VAL A 117 5.66 4.73 -2.43
C VAL A 117 6.34 5.54 -3.53
N GLY A 118 5.59 6.50 -4.08
CA GLY A 118 6.03 7.29 -5.22
C GLY A 118 6.09 6.49 -6.52
N THR A 119 6.93 6.95 -7.43
CA THR A 119 7.16 6.34 -8.74
C THR A 119 8.64 6.04 -8.98
N ASP A 120 8.95 5.38 -10.09
CA ASP A 120 10.30 5.06 -10.54
C ASP A 120 11.23 6.29 -10.73
N VAL A 121 10.68 7.51 -10.73
CA VAL A 121 11.44 8.78 -10.82
C VAL A 121 11.49 9.57 -9.51
N ASN A 122 10.86 9.12 -8.43
CA ASN A 122 11.14 9.67 -7.11
C ASN A 122 12.54 9.24 -6.63
N THR A 123 13.21 10.10 -5.86
CA THR A 123 14.49 9.74 -5.25
C THR A 123 14.30 8.72 -4.12
N ILE A 124 15.37 8.01 -3.77
CA ILE A 124 15.35 7.10 -2.62
C ILE A 124 15.06 7.87 -1.34
N ASP A 125 15.65 9.04 -1.15
CA ASP A 125 15.40 9.87 0.04
C ASP A 125 13.95 10.30 0.17
N GLU A 126 13.30 10.68 -0.95
CA GLU A 126 11.86 10.99 -0.96
C GLU A 126 11.02 9.76 -0.57
N ALA A 127 11.38 8.58 -1.07
CA ALA A 127 10.66 7.34 -0.77
C ALA A 127 10.89 6.89 0.69
N VAL A 128 12.12 6.93 1.19
CA VAL A 128 12.45 6.56 2.57
C VAL A 128 11.76 7.49 3.57
N TYR A 129 11.77 8.81 3.29
CA TYR A 129 11.07 9.77 4.14
C TYR A 129 9.57 9.47 4.21
N SER A 130 8.94 9.21 3.08
CA SER A 130 7.52 8.84 3.04
C SER A 130 7.23 7.49 3.71
N GLY A 131 8.11 6.52 3.53
CA GLY A 131 8.00 5.23 4.22
C GLY A 131 8.03 5.37 5.75
N SER A 132 8.87 6.26 6.29
CA SER A 132 8.92 6.55 7.73
C SER A 132 7.59 7.16 8.22
N LEU A 133 7.07 8.18 7.54
CA LEU A 133 5.80 8.81 7.89
C LEU A 133 4.60 7.84 7.77
N LEU A 134 4.62 6.97 6.76
CA LEU A 134 3.62 5.91 6.62
C LEU A 134 3.68 4.92 7.78
N GLY A 135 4.88 4.58 8.25
CA GLY A 135 5.09 3.76 9.44
C GLY A 135 4.48 4.37 10.70
N ASP A 136 4.62 5.70 10.88
CA ASP A 136 3.99 6.43 11.98
C ASP A 136 2.46 6.34 11.89
N SER A 137 1.88 6.57 10.70
CA SER A 137 0.43 6.46 10.47
C SER A 137 -0.08 5.04 10.75
N LEU A 138 0.63 4.03 10.27
CA LEU A 138 0.29 2.62 10.51
C LEU A 138 0.31 2.29 12.00
N SER A 139 1.32 2.77 12.73
CA SER A 139 1.42 2.58 14.18
C SER A 139 0.20 3.13 14.92
N GLU A 140 -0.27 4.32 14.54
CA GLU A 140 -1.49 4.90 15.13
C GLU A 140 -2.74 4.08 14.79
N VAL A 141 -2.91 3.67 13.52
CA VAL A 141 -4.04 2.80 13.12
C VAL A 141 -4.05 1.50 13.92
N LEU A 142 -2.89 0.85 14.08
CA LEU A 142 -2.80 -0.42 14.82
C LEU A 142 -3.07 -0.27 16.33
N LYS A 143 -2.80 0.89 16.92
CA LYS A 143 -3.17 1.18 18.32
C LYS A 143 -4.69 1.33 18.49
N GLU A 144 -5.37 1.88 17.49
CA GLU A 144 -6.82 2.07 17.50
C GLU A 144 -7.62 0.75 17.25
N LEU A 145 -6.96 -0.28 16.75
CA LEU A 145 -7.58 -1.59 16.49
C LEU A 145 -7.48 -2.57 17.67
N LYS A 146 -6.82 -2.17 18.75
CA LYS A 146 -6.74 -2.93 20.01
C LYS A 146 -7.93 -2.61 20.91
#